data_eba3dfd769aa70d2eecd65c876dd7b18
#
_entry.id   eba3dfd769aa70d2eecd65c876dd7b18
#
_cell.length_a   1.000
_cell.length_b   1.000
_cell.length_c   1.000
_cell.angle_alpha   90.00
_cell.angle_beta   90.00
_cell.angle_gamma   90.00
#
_symmetry.space_group_name_H-M   'P 1'
#
loop_
_entity.id
_entity.type
_entity.pdbx_description
1 polymer ?
#
loop_
_entity_poly.entity_id
_entity_poly.type
_entity_poly.pdbx_seq_one_letter_code
_entity_poly.pdbx_strand_id
1 'polypeptide(L)'
;MYRPLPNGITIGQSNIEGLGLISTKKFAKDVVLGIVHIRNRNFPHGYIRTALGAFYNHNDNPNCIVLNGYWHQIPVKYLMTVKEVKPGDELTAKYTLYAVEDDEWD
;
A
#
# COMPACT_ATOMS: atom_id res chain seq x y z
N MET A 1 19.14 4.30 10.97
CA MET A 1 18.40 3.07 11.27
C MET A 1 17.51 2.70 10.09
N TYR A 2 17.56 1.45 9.70
CA TYR A 2 16.71 0.98 8.62
C TYR A 2 15.24 0.91 9.06
N ARG A 3 14.36 1.43 8.23
CA ARG A 3 12.92 1.41 8.51
C ARG A 3 12.19 0.86 7.30
N PRO A 4 11.61 -0.32 7.41
CA PRO A 4 10.89 -0.91 6.26
C PRO A 4 9.57 -0.22 5.94
N LEU A 5 9.05 0.59 6.86
CA LEU A 5 7.82 1.35 6.64
C LEU A 5 8.13 2.84 6.56
N PRO A 6 7.33 3.59 5.77
CA PRO A 6 7.47 5.03 5.73
C PRO A 6 7.24 5.67 7.09
N ASN A 7 7.82 6.85 7.29
CA ASN A 7 7.60 7.61 8.50
C ASN A 7 6.10 7.92 8.66
N GLY A 8 5.60 7.72 9.87
CA GLY A 8 4.19 7.97 10.17
C GLY A 8 3.28 6.76 10.02
N ILE A 9 3.86 5.58 9.70
CA ILE A 9 3.09 4.34 9.52
C ILE A 9 3.75 3.25 10.36
N THR A 10 2.93 2.48 11.06
CA THR A 10 3.39 1.33 11.83
C THR A 10 2.45 0.15 11.58
N ILE A 11 2.85 -1.03 12.06
CA ILE A 11 2.01 -2.21 12.02
C ILE A 11 1.35 -2.34 13.39
N GLY A 12 0.05 -2.57 13.39
CA GLY A 12 -0.71 -2.74 14.61
C GLY A 12 -1.86 -3.69 14.42
N GLN A 13 -2.61 -3.89 15.47
CA GLN A 13 -3.78 -4.76 15.41
C GLN A 13 -4.87 -4.09 14.58
N SER A 14 -5.38 -4.81 13.60
CA SER A 14 -6.42 -4.33 12.72
C SER A 14 -7.80 -4.57 13.33
N ASN A 15 -8.74 -3.67 13.08
CA ASN A 15 -10.14 -3.90 13.39
C ASN A 15 -10.83 -4.74 12.32
N ILE A 16 -10.14 -5.03 11.24
CA ILE A 16 -10.67 -5.80 10.12
C ILE A 16 -10.21 -7.24 10.22
N GLU A 17 -8.91 -7.45 10.20
CA GLU A 17 -8.35 -8.80 10.27
C GLU A 17 -6.87 -8.73 10.63
N GLY A 18 -6.49 -9.48 11.67
CA GLY A 18 -5.09 -9.67 12.04
C GLY A 18 -4.34 -8.36 12.26
N LEU A 19 -3.21 -8.24 11.58
CA LEU A 19 -2.40 -7.03 11.62
C LEU A 19 -2.72 -6.13 10.44
N GLY A 20 -2.53 -4.84 10.63
CA GLY A 20 -2.76 -3.85 9.59
C GLY A 20 -1.77 -2.71 9.68
N LEU A 21 -1.86 -1.79 8.73
CA LEU A 21 -1.07 -0.57 8.72
C LEU A 21 -1.84 0.49 9.50
N ILE A 22 -1.18 1.06 10.50
CA ILE A 22 -1.79 2.08 11.35
C ILE A 22 -1.01 3.37 11.18
N SER A 23 -1.72 4.45 10.95
CA SER A 23 -1.13 5.77 10.85
C SER A 23 -0.74 6.27 12.24
N THR A 24 0.46 6.83 12.38
CA THR A 24 0.91 7.44 13.63
C THR A 24 0.90 8.95 13.57
N LYS A 25 0.54 9.51 12.41
CA LYS A 25 0.41 10.94 12.23
C LYS A 25 -0.71 11.22 11.23
N LYS A 26 -1.02 12.50 11.07
CA LYS A 26 -2.03 12.93 10.10
C LYS A 26 -1.44 12.91 8.69
N PHE A 27 -2.21 12.44 7.73
CA PHE A 27 -1.89 12.55 6.31
C PHE A 27 -3.03 13.28 5.61
N ALA A 28 -2.67 14.19 4.73
CA ALA A 28 -3.66 14.83 3.88
C ALA A 28 -4.15 13.87 2.80
N LYS A 29 -5.21 14.24 2.10
CA LYS A 29 -5.66 13.56 0.92
C LYS A 29 -4.61 13.69 -0.19
N ASP A 30 -4.54 12.69 -1.07
CA ASP A 30 -3.69 12.69 -2.26
C ASP A 30 -2.18 12.63 -1.95
N VAL A 31 -1.83 12.00 -0.84
CA VAL A 31 -0.43 11.81 -0.46
C VAL A 31 0.00 10.40 -0.84
N VAL A 32 1.09 10.29 -1.59
CA VAL A 32 1.70 9.00 -1.90
C VAL A 32 2.46 8.54 -0.67
N LEU A 33 2.06 7.39 -0.13
CA LEU A 33 2.65 6.84 1.09
C LEU A 33 3.90 6.04 0.81
N GLY A 34 3.92 5.34 -0.32
CA GLY A 34 5.09 4.55 -0.69
C GLY A 34 4.74 3.44 -1.66
N ILE A 35 5.73 2.63 -1.98
CA ILE A 35 5.61 1.52 -2.92
C ILE A 35 5.11 0.29 -2.16
N VAL A 36 4.09 -0.36 -2.71
CA VAL A 36 3.53 -1.59 -2.13
C VAL A 36 3.98 -2.84 -2.88
N HIS A 37 4.15 -2.74 -4.19
CA HIS A 37 4.61 -3.86 -5.02
C HIS A 37 5.63 -3.38 -6.04
N ILE A 38 6.64 -4.24 -6.30
CA ILE A 38 7.68 -3.99 -7.30
C ILE A 38 7.66 -5.14 -8.28
N ARG A 39 7.62 -4.84 -9.56
CA ARG A 39 7.61 -5.88 -10.59
C ARG A 39 8.92 -6.64 -10.59
N ASN A 40 8.84 -7.97 -10.55
CA ASN A 40 10.00 -8.82 -10.67
C ASN A 40 9.57 -10.18 -11.21
N ARG A 41 10.06 -10.53 -12.40
CA ARG A 41 9.63 -11.73 -13.12
C ARG A 41 10.03 -13.02 -12.43
N ASN A 42 10.98 -12.97 -11.52
CA ASN A 42 11.45 -14.16 -10.80
C ASN A 42 10.58 -14.54 -9.62
N PHE A 43 9.55 -13.75 -9.32
CA PHE A 43 8.67 -14.01 -8.20
C PHE A 43 7.31 -14.49 -8.68
N PRO A 44 6.63 -15.32 -7.87
CA PRO A 44 5.26 -15.72 -8.17
C PRO A 44 4.40 -14.48 -8.42
N HIS A 45 3.53 -14.55 -9.41
CA HIS A 45 2.66 -13.44 -9.79
C HIS A 45 3.40 -12.21 -10.30
N GLY A 46 4.73 -12.28 -10.44
CA GLY A 46 5.49 -11.21 -11.04
C GLY A 46 5.76 -10.00 -10.17
N TYR A 47 5.55 -10.09 -8.85
CA TYR A 47 5.74 -8.94 -7.94
C TYR A 47 6.45 -9.33 -6.66
N ILE A 48 7.28 -8.41 -6.18
CA ILE A 48 7.78 -8.42 -4.82
C ILE A 48 6.87 -7.53 -4.00
N ARG A 49 6.43 -8.01 -2.85
CA ARG A 49 5.61 -7.24 -1.93
C ARG A 49 6.51 -6.56 -0.91
N THR A 50 6.37 -5.25 -0.76
CA THR A 50 7.11 -4.52 0.28
C THR A 50 6.43 -4.70 1.63
N ALA A 51 7.07 -4.20 2.70
CA ALA A 51 6.43 -4.21 4.02
C ALA A 51 5.10 -3.43 4.00
N LEU A 52 5.07 -2.32 3.30
CA LEU A 52 3.84 -1.53 3.16
C LEU A 52 2.75 -2.33 2.44
N GLY A 53 3.13 -3.07 1.41
CA GLY A 53 2.18 -3.87 0.64
C GLY A 53 1.71 -5.13 1.35
N ALA A 54 2.45 -5.58 2.37
CA ALA A 54 2.13 -6.84 3.04
C ALA A 54 1.02 -6.70 4.07
N PHE A 55 0.76 -5.49 4.56
CA PHE A 55 -0.09 -5.33 5.74
C PHE A 55 -1.31 -4.43 5.57
N TYR A 56 -1.53 -3.82 4.41
CA TYR A 56 -2.77 -3.09 4.25
C TYR A 56 -3.92 -4.07 4.08
N ASN A 57 -5.07 -3.74 4.65
CA ASN A 57 -6.26 -4.57 4.59
C ASN A 57 -7.27 -4.01 3.61
N HIS A 58 -8.18 -4.87 3.17
CA HIS A 58 -9.26 -4.48 2.28
C HIS A 58 -10.37 -3.78 3.04
N ASN A 59 -10.93 -2.75 2.41
CA ASN A 59 -12.15 -2.10 2.88
C ASN A 59 -12.90 -1.60 1.66
N ASP A 60 -14.21 -1.80 1.63
CA ASP A 60 -15.04 -1.33 0.52
C ASP A 60 -15.17 0.18 0.49
N ASN A 61 -14.90 0.85 1.62
CA ASN A 61 -14.86 2.29 1.69
C ASN A 61 -13.48 2.73 2.21
N PRO A 62 -12.44 2.53 1.40
CA PRO A 62 -11.07 2.68 1.88
C PRO A 62 -10.62 4.13 1.94
N ASN A 63 -9.55 4.37 2.70
CA ASN A 63 -8.93 5.68 2.74
C ASN A 63 -7.71 5.79 1.81
N CYS A 64 -7.36 4.72 1.14
CA CYS A 64 -6.24 4.71 0.19
C CYS A 64 -6.62 4.00 -1.10
N ILE A 65 -5.79 4.20 -2.11
CA ILE A 65 -5.92 3.53 -3.41
C ILE A 65 -4.53 3.05 -3.83
N VAL A 66 -4.49 1.97 -4.60
CA VAL A 66 -3.25 1.45 -5.18
C VAL A 66 -3.20 1.90 -6.64
N LEU A 67 -2.11 2.55 -7.01
CA LEU A 67 -1.92 3.10 -8.35
C LEU A 67 -0.68 2.50 -8.99
N ASN A 68 -0.74 2.32 -10.30
CA ASN A 68 0.42 1.90 -11.09
C ASN A 68 1.35 3.08 -11.31
N GLY A 69 2.64 2.81 -11.35
CA GLY A 69 3.64 3.82 -11.64
C GLY A 69 4.98 3.18 -11.92
N TYR A 70 6.01 4.01 -11.90
CA TYR A 70 7.38 3.58 -12.17
C TYR A 70 8.33 4.17 -11.15
N TRP A 71 9.33 3.38 -10.79
CA TRP A 71 10.42 3.82 -9.93
C TRP A 71 11.70 3.42 -10.63
N HIS A 72 12.50 4.42 -11.05
CA HIS A 72 13.72 4.17 -11.83
C HIS A 72 13.47 3.21 -12.99
N GLN A 73 12.39 3.47 -13.74
CA GLN A 73 11.98 2.69 -14.92
C GLN A 73 11.49 1.27 -14.59
N ILE A 74 11.37 0.95 -13.32
CA ILE A 74 10.81 -0.34 -12.88
C ILE A 74 9.33 -0.15 -12.59
N PRO A 75 8.45 -0.98 -13.15
CA PRO A 75 7.02 -0.88 -12.84
C PRO A 75 6.76 -1.19 -11.37
N VAL A 76 6.00 -0.34 -10.72
CA VAL A 76 5.67 -0.49 -9.30
C VAL A 76 4.20 -0.16 -9.08
N LYS A 77 3.69 -0.49 -7.90
CA LYS A 77 2.39 -0.02 -7.43
C LYS A 77 2.61 0.80 -6.17
N TYR A 78 1.91 1.94 -6.11
CA TYR A 78 1.99 2.88 -4.99
C TYR A 78 0.70 2.85 -4.19
N LEU A 79 0.81 3.14 -2.91
CA LEU A 79 -0.34 3.39 -2.05
C LEU A 79 -0.47 4.90 -1.85
N MET A 80 -1.66 5.44 -2.11
CA MET A 80 -1.91 6.87 -1.99
C MET A 80 -3.20 7.10 -1.22
N THR A 81 -3.23 8.11 -0.36
CA THR A 81 -4.44 8.47 0.38
C THR A 81 -5.47 9.08 -0.55
N VAL A 82 -6.74 8.73 -0.36
CA VAL A 82 -7.87 9.36 -1.08
C VAL A 82 -8.77 10.15 -0.13
N LYS A 83 -8.45 10.14 1.16
CA LYS A 83 -9.11 10.89 2.21
C LYS A 83 -8.06 11.35 3.20
N GLU A 84 -8.42 12.32 4.03
CA GLU A 84 -7.58 12.67 5.16
C GLU A 84 -7.50 11.49 6.11
N VAL A 85 -6.31 11.22 6.62
CA VAL A 85 -6.05 10.15 7.57
C VAL A 85 -5.58 10.76 8.88
N LYS A 86 -6.14 10.30 9.99
CA LYS A 86 -5.80 10.80 11.33
C LYS A 86 -4.92 9.80 12.05
N PRO A 87 -4.14 10.24 13.04
CA PRO A 87 -3.37 9.30 13.85
C PRO A 87 -4.29 8.24 14.45
N GLY A 88 -3.87 7.00 14.36
CA GLY A 88 -4.65 5.86 14.82
C GLY A 88 -5.54 5.21 13.76
N ASP A 89 -5.75 5.87 12.63
CA ASP A 89 -6.55 5.27 11.57
C ASP A 89 -5.79 4.14 10.90
N GLU A 90 -6.52 3.09 10.56
CA GLU A 90 -5.96 2.01 9.76
C GLU A 90 -5.96 2.41 8.29
N LEU A 91 -4.84 2.17 7.61
CA LEU A 91 -4.72 2.41 6.17
C LEU A 91 -5.26 1.21 5.41
N THR A 92 -6.25 1.46 4.59
CA THR A 92 -6.96 0.41 3.85
C THR A 92 -7.04 0.77 2.38
N ALA A 93 -7.12 -0.25 1.54
CA ALA A 93 -7.35 -0.08 0.12
C ALA A 93 -8.32 -1.15 -0.33
N LYS A 94 -9.02 -0.91 -1.42
CA LYS A 94 -9.93 -1.91 -1.94
C LYS A 94 -9.13 -2.91 -2.76
N TYR A 95 -9.23 -4.18 -2.38
CA TYR A 95 -8.65 -5.24 -3.19
C TYR A 95 -9.46 -5.36 -4.46
N THR A 96 -8.78 -5.42 -5.60
CA THR A 96 -9.45 -5.71 -6.84
C THR A 96 -8.67 -6.84 -7.49
N LEU A 97 -9.38 -7.71 -8.15
CA LEU A 97 -8.73 -8.77 -8.88
C LEU A 97 -7.85 -8.21 -9.97
N TYR A 98 -8.21 -7.05 -10.46
CA TYR A 98 -7.48 -6.45 -11.58
C TYR A 98 -6.15 -5.85 -11.16
N ALA A 99 -6.05 -5.42 -9.92
CA ALA A 99 -4.85 -4.75 -9.46
C ALA A 99 -3.62 -5.63 -9.52
N VAL A 100 -3.83 -6.93 -9.45
CA VAL A 100 -2.72 -7.88 -9.40
C VAL A 100 -2.42 -8.46 -10.75
N GLU A 101 -3.46 -8.84 -11.46
CA GLU A 101 -3.30 -9.56 -12.71
C GLU A 101 -3.17 -8.65 -13.89
N ASP A 102 -3.39 -7.42 -13.66
CA ASP A 102 -3.36 -6.48 -14.74
C ASP A 102 -1.94 -6.19 -15.10
N ASP A 103 -1.50 -6.77 -16.13
CA ASP A 103 -0.14 -6.66 -16.57
C ASP A 103 0.02 -5.68 -17.68
N GLU A 104 -0.55 -4.54 -17.49
CA GLU A 104 -0.37 -3.46 -18.44
C GLU A 104 1.09 -3.07 -18.57
N TRP A 105 1.92 -3.61 -17.74
CA TRP A 105 3.35 -3.39 -17.85
C TRP A 105 4.06 -4.36 -18.78
N ASP A 106 3.37 -5.32 -19.27
CA ASP A 106 3.97 -6.30 -20.17
C ASP A 106 4.39 -5.71 -21.51
#